data_6ebb0a7d7fc89fc7d73f48a4fc4b798f
#
_entry.id   6ebb0a7d7fc89fc7d73f48a4fc4b798f
#
_cell.length_a   1.000
_cell.length_b   1.000
_cell.length_c   1.000
_cell.angle_alpha   90.00
_cell.angle_beta   90.00
_cell.angle_gamma   90.00
#
_symmetry.space_group_name_H-M   'P 1'
#
loop_
_entity.id
_entity.type
_entity.pdbx_description
1 polymer ?
#
loop_
_entity_poly.entity_id
_entity_poly.type
_entity_poly.pdbx_seq_one_letter_code
_entity_poly.pdbx_strand_id
1 'polypeptide(L)'
;MNRDAGWHRTPLGVIRRTLEAAVEDNIPFLASALSFDLLLTALPFVVLLLAAVGYLVQHQITTRQLDVHELLERLLPLSGSDSADMFRHAEAALSALVRARGRLTLLGVPLFLWFSSRLFGGLRVALNEVFDSDENRPWPVAKLTDLSMVFITALLLFANAGLPALKAQSAAALGDGFLVAWLYRFSLELVAFGFSTGLFFLIFEILPSRRLPWRTALVSAVFCALAFEVGKRLYALYLARFVTLDRVASDANLVALFLFLLWVYGMAYAFLLSCEVAEVVDLIRLRRAQRVGLG
;
A
#
# COMPACT_ATOMS: atom_id res chain seq x y z
N MET A 1 -27.10 30.42 13.10
CA MET A 1 -28.15 29.81 13.94
C MET A 1 -27.61 28.50 14.49
N ASN A 2 -27.41 28.39 15.78
CA ASN A 2 -26.46 27.57 16.55
C ASN A 2 -26.78 26.04 16.55
N ARG A 3 -26.68 25.33 15.43
CA ARG A 3 -26.86 23.86 15.35
C ARG A 3 -25.57 23.06 15.63
N ASP A 4 -24.41 23.71 15.75
CA ASP A 4 -23.10 23.03 15.75
C ASP A 4 -22.43 22.87 17.12
N ALA A 5 -23.10 23.18 18.21
CA ALA A 5 -22.45 23.26 19.53
C ALA A 5 -22.22 21.91 20.23
N GLY A 6 -22.67 20.79 19.69
CA GLY A 6 -22.69 19.49 20.39
C GLY A 6 -22.14 18.27 19.66
N TRP A 7 -21.77 18.36 18.39
CA TRP A 7 -21.39 17.20 17.58
C TRP A 7 -20.17 16.41 18.12
N HIS A 8 -19.23 17.11 18.75
CA HIS A 8 -18.03 16.51 19.36
C HIS A 8 -18.31 15.66 20.62
N ARG A 9 -19.55 15.61 21.10
CA ARG A 9 -19.94 14.86 22.30
C ARG A 9 -20.51 13.48 21.99
N THR A 10 -20.87 13.20 20.74
CA THR A 10 -21.46 11.95 20.31
C THR A 10 -20.64 11.34 19.18
N PRO A 11 -20.38 10.01 19.18
CA PRO A 11 -19.65 9.36 18.09
C PRO A 11 -20.33 9.56 16.74
N LEU A 12 -21.66 9.59 16.72
CA LEU A 12 -22.46 9.83 15.51
C LEU A 12 -22.23 11.24 14.94
N GLY A 13 -22.09 12.24 15.83
CA GLY A 13 -21.78 13.62 15.42
C GLY A 13 -20.37 13.76 14.83
N VAL A 14 -19.40 13.01 15.32
CA VAL A 14 -18.05 12.96 14.77
C VAL A 14 -18.07 12.36 13.36
N ILE A 15 -18.72 11.20 13.20
CA ILE A 15 -18.86 10.53 11.89
C ILE A 15 -19.55 11.46 10.89
N ARG A 16 -20.66 12.08 11.29
CA ARG A 16 -21.38 13.04 10.42
C ARG A 16 -20.49 14.21 10.01
N ARG A 17 -19.74 14.80 10.94
CA ARG A 17 -18.83 15.92 10.61
C ARG A 17 -17.71 15.48 9.67
N THR A 18 -17.11 14.30 9.89
CA THR A 18 -16.11 13.73 8.97
C THR A 18 -16.68 13.56 7.55
N LEU A 19 -17.92 13.08 7.43
CA LEU A 19 -18.55 12.90 6.11
C LEU A 19 -18.91 14.26 5.45
N GLU A 20 -19.34 15.25 6.23
CA GLU A 20 -19.59 16.61 5.76
C GLU A 20 -18.29 17.26 5.26
N ALA A 21 -17.18 17.16 6.02
CA ALA A 21 -15.85 17.63 5.64
C ALA A 21 -15.34 16.93 4.37
N ALA A 22 -15.49 15.60 4.28
CA ALA A 22 -15.10 14.84 3.08
C ALA A 22 -15.82 15.30 1.80
N VAL A 23 -17.02 15.86 1.92
CA VAL A 23 -17.75 16.46 0.78
C VAL A 23 -17.26 17.89 0.53
N GLU A 24 -17.01 18.68 1.58
CA GLU A 24 -16.45 20.03 1.49
C GLU A 24 -15.11 20.04 0.75
N ASP A 25 -14.21 19.11 1.08
CA ASP A 25 -12.85 18.98 0.53
C ASP A 25 -12.78 18.15 -0.77
N ASN A 26 -13.93 17.82 -1.35
CA ASN A 26 -13.99 17.03 -2.59
C ASN A 26 -13.17 15.73 -2.57
N ILE A 27 -13.17 15.01 -1.44
CA ILE A 27 -12.45 13.74 -1.27
C ILE A 27 -12.65 12.75 -2.43
N PRO A 28 -13.86 12.56 -2.99
CA PRO A 28 -14.05 11.66 -4.14
C PRO A 28 -13.20 12.05 -5.36
N PHE A 29 -13.05 13.36 -5.62
CA PHE A 29 -12.23 13.87 -6.73
C PHE A 29 -10.73 13.65 -6.45
N LEU A 30 -10.27 14.01 -5.25
CA LEU A 30 -8.88 13.80 -4.83
C LEU A 30 -8.52 12.31 -4.85
N ALA A 31 -9.42 11.44 -4.39
CA ALA A 31 -9.24 9.98 -4.44
C ALA A 31 -9.08 9.47 -5.89
N SER A 32 -9.84 10.02 -6.83
CA SER A 32 -9.71 9.68 -8.25
C SER A 32 -8.34 10.06 -8.81
N ALA A 33 -7.86 11.27 -8.50
CA ALA A 33 -6.54 11.74 -8.92
C ALA A 33 -5.40 10.89 -8.33
N LEU A 34 -5.47 10.58 -7.03
CA LEU A 34 -4.50 9.72 -6.36
C LEU A 34 -4.52 8.28 -6.91
N SER A 35 -5.70 7.74 -7.21
CA SER A 35 -5.84 6.41 -7.81
C SER A 35 -5.16 6.35 -9.16
N PHE A 36 -5.32 7.38 -9.98
CA PHE A 36 -4.64 7.47 -11.28
C PHE A 36 -3.10 7.52 -11.11
N ASP A 37 -2.58 8.31 -10.18
CA ASP A 37 -1.14 8.38 -9.90
C ASP A 37 -0.60 7.06 -9.32
N LEU A 38 -1.37 6.34 -8.50
CA LEU A 38 -1.04 4.99 -8.03
C LEU A 38 -0.93 3.99 -9.19
N LEU A 39 -1.91 4.00 -10.11
CA LEU A 39 -1.90 3.12 -11.28
C LEU A 39 -0.74 3.42 -12.21
N LEU A 40 -0.42 4.69 -12.45
CA LEU A 40 0.75 5.08 -13.25
C LEU A 40 2.06 4.61 -12.61
N THR A 41 2.15 4.68 -11.29
CA THR A 41 3.34 4.22 -10.54
C THR A 41 3.44 2.69 -10.53
N ALA A 42 2.32 1.99 -10.56
CA ALA A 42 2.29 0.53 -10.58
C ALA A 42 2.95 -0.06 -11.83
N LEU A 43 2.84 0.60 -12.99
CA LEU A 43 3.42 0.12 -14.25
C LEU A 43 4.95 -0.05 -14.18
N PRO A 44 5.74 1.01 -13.89
CA PRO A 44 7.19 0.85 -13.77
C PRO A 44 7.58 -0.01 -12.55
N PHE A 45 6.76 -0.06 -11.51
CA PHE A 45 6.99 -0.96 -10.37
C PHE A 45 6.92 -2.43 -10.80
N VAL A 46 5.93 -2.82 -11.60
CA VAL A 46 5.83 -4.18 -12.16
C VAL A 46 7.05 -4.48 -13.05
N VAL A 47 7.49 -3.53 -13.87
CA VAL A 47 8.72 -3.70 -14.69
C VAL A 47 9.93 -3.97 -13.80
N LEU A 48 10.08 -3.26 -12.69
CA LEU A 48 11.17 -3.48 -11.73
C LEU A 48 11.06 -4.82 -11.00
N LEU A 49 9.83 -5.25 -10.66
CA LEU A 49 9.61 -6.59 -10.09
C LEU A 49 10.04 -7.69 -11.06
N LEU A 50 9.69 -7.56 -12.34
CA LEU A 50 10.13 -8.49 -13.37
C LEU A 50 11.67 -8.51 -13.53
N ALA A 51 12.30 -7.33 -13.49
CA ALA A 51 13.76 -7.24 -13.48
C ALA A 51 14.36 -7.94 -12.25
N ALA A 52 13.79 -7.72 -11.06
CA ALA A 52 14.23 -8.36 -9.83
C ALA A 52 14.12 -9.88 -9.89
N VAL A 53 13.01 -10.41 -10.42
CA VAL A 53 12.86 -11.85 -10.67
C VAL A 53 13.97 -12.35 -11.61
N GLY A 54 14.26 -11.62 -12.69
CA GLY A 54 15.37 -11.97 -13.60
C GLY A 54 16.73 -12.01 -12.92
N TYR A 55 17.02 -11.10 -11.97
CA TYR A 55 18.25 -11.11 -11.18
C TYR A 55 18.28 -12.27 -10.17
N LEU A 56 17.16 -12.54 -9.50
CA LEU A 56 17.06 -13.64 -8.53
C LEU A 56 17.28 -14.99 -9.22
N VAL A 57 16.64 -15.22 -10.37
CA VAL A 57 16.80 -16.44 -11.16
C VAL A 57 18.26 -16.58 -11.60
N GLN A 58 18.87 -15.51 -12.14
CA GLN A 58 20.28 -15.52 -12.52
C GLN A 58 21.20 -15.86 -11.35
N HIS A 59 20.93 -15.30 -10.17
CA HIS A 59 21.70 -15.58 -8.96
C HIS A 59 21.61 -17.05 -8.57
N GLN A 60 20.41 -17.65 -8.62
CA GLN A 60 20.22 -19.08 -8.32
C GLN A 60 20.97 -19.98 -9.33
N ILE A 61 20.89 -19.64 -10.63
CA ILE A 61 21.62 -20.35 -11.67
C ILE A 61 23.12 -20.29 -11.42
N THR A 62 23.65 -19.11 -11.16
CA THR A 62 25.11 -18.92 -10.97
C THR A 62 25.61 -19.56 -9.68
N THR A 63 24.87 -19.45 -8.57
CA THR A 63 25.29 -19.92 -7.25
C THR A 63 25.13 -21.42 -7.08
N ARG A 64 24.07 -22.01 -7.66
CA ARG A 64 23.75 -23.44 -7.49
C ARG A 64 24.10 -24.29 -8.71
N GLN A 65 24.63 -23.67 -9.76
CA GLN A 65 24.93 -24.34 -11.05
C GLN A 65 23.72 -25.09 -11.62
N LEU A 66 22.51 -24.60 -11.34
CA LEU A 66 21.25 -25.16 -11.82
C LEU A 66 20.92 -24.55 -13.18
N ASP A 67 20.32 -25.35 -14.07
CA ASP A 67 19.74 -24.81 -15.30
C ASP A 67 18.34 -24.24 -15.03
N VAL A 68 17.85 -23.34 -15.90
CA VAL A 68 16.49 -22.77 -15.81
C VAL A 68 15.44 -23.86 -15.75
N HIS A 69 15.65 -24.92 -16.50
CA HIS A 69 14.79 -26.10 -16.55
C HIS A 69 14.66 -26.78 -15.17
N GLU A 70 15.77 -27.07 -14.52
CA GLU A 70 15.81 -27.71 -13.19
C GLU A 70 15.21 -26.82 -12.10
N LEU A 71 15.39 -25.51 -12.22
CA LEU A 71 14.79 -24.52 -11.30
C LEU A 71 13.26 -24.51 -11.43
N LEU A 72 12.74 -24.60 -12.66
CA LEU A 72 11.31 -24.66 -12.92
C LEU A 72 10.68 -25.96 -12.42
N GLU A 73 11.33 -27.11 -12.61
CA GLU A 73 10.83 -28.40 -12.10
C GLU A 73 10.66 -28.38 -10.57
N ARG A 74 11.57 -27.69 -9.86
CA ARG A 74 11.48 -27.54 -8.40
C ARG A 74 10.39 -26.58 -7.94
N LEU A 75 10.11 -25.53 -8.72
CA LEU A 75 9.12 -24.50 -8.36
C LEU A 75 7.71 -24.86 -8.78
N LEU A 76 7.56 -25.60 -9.88
CA LEU A 76 6.29 -25.97 -10.48
C LEU A 76 6.24 -27.48 -10.69
N PRO A 77 5.89 -28.28 -9.66
CA PRO A 77 5.70 -29.71 -9.82
C PRO A 77 4.40 -29.97 -10.62
N LEU A 78 4.45 -29.72 -11.93
CA LEU A 78 3.33 -29.93 -12.85
C LEU A 78 3.23 -31.41 -13.25
N SER A 79 2.16 -32.07 -12.84
CA SER A 79 1.85 -33.45 -13.21
C SER A 79 0.64 -33.45 -14.13
N GLY A 80 0.82 -33.68 -15.43
CA GLY A 80 -0.27 -33.77 -16.40
C GLY A 80 0.19 -33.63 -17.85
N SER A 81 -0.65 -34.06 -18.83
CA SER A 81 -0.36 -34.05 -20.27
C SER A 81 -0.17 -32.65 -20.86
N ASP A 82 -0.83 -31.60 -20.29
CA ASP A 82 -0.74 -30.22 -20.75
C ASP A 82 0.44 -29.49 -20.14
N SER A 83 1.18 -30.12 -19.21
CA SER A 83 2.29 -29.55 -18.47
C SER A 83 3.49 -29.22 -19.37
N ALA A 84 3.74 -29.97 -20.42
CA ALA A 84 4.92 -29.81 -21.29
C ALA A 84 4.89 -28.48 -22.07
N ASP A 85 3.72 -28.01 -22.54
CA ASP A 85 3.59 -26.76 -23.27
C ASP A 85 3.65 -25.57 -22.31
N MET A 86 3.00 -25.66 -21.16
CA MET A 86 3.08 -24.64 -20.10
C MET A 86 4.50 -24.50 -19.57
N PHE A 87 5.22 -25.62 -19.43
CA PHE A 87 6.61 -25.64 -18.98
C PHE A 87 7.54 -24.94 -19.98
N ARG A 88 7.40 -25.21 -21.28
CA ARG A 88 8.16 -24.53 -22.35
C ARG A 88 7.90 -23.03 -22.39
N HIS A 89 6.66 -22.60 -22.23
CA HIS A 89 6.32 -21.18 -22.17
C HIS A 89 6.92 -20.49 -20.93
N ALA A 90 6.85 -21.15 -19.76
CA ALA A 90 7.44 -20.63 -18.52
C ALA A 90 8.98 -20.53 -18.63
N GLU A 91 9.65 -21.53 -19.21
CA GLU A 91 11.09 -21.54 -19.44
C GLU A 91 11.51 -20.42 -20.40
N ALA A 92 10.79 -20.27 -21.52
CA ALA A 92 11.01 -19.19 -22.49
C ALA A 92 10.82 -17.79 -21.83
N ALA A 93 9.77 -17.61 -21.04
CA ALA A 93 9.51 -16.36 -20.32
C ALA A 93 10.62 -16.03 -19.30
N LEU A 94 11.01 -17.02 -18.45
CA LEU A 94 12.08 -16.84 -17.47
C LEU A 94 13.42 -16.52 -18.14
N SER A 95 13.78 -17.25 -19.20
CA SER A 95 15.02 -16.99 -19.96
C SER A 95 15.00 -15.62 -20.63
N ALA A 96 13.84 -15.16 -21.11
CA ALA A 96 13.67 -13.81 -21.64
C ALA A 96 13.85 -12.75 -20.56
N LEU A 97 13.28 -12.94 -19.37
CA LEU A 97 13.45 -12.05 -18.20
C LEU A 97 14.92 -11.95 -17.79
N VAL A 98 15.62 -13.09 -17.68
CA VAL A 98 17.04 -13.13 -17.36
C VAL A 98 17.87 -12.34 -18.38
N ARG A 99 17.57 -12.47 -19.67
CA ARG A 99 18.27 -11.71 -20.73
C ARG A 99 17.91 -10.20 -20.71
N ALA A 100 16.67 -9.87 -20.41
CA ALA A 100 16.17 -8.48 -20.46
C ALA A 100 16.41 -7.69 -19.16
N ARG A 101 16.78 -8.32 -18.03
CA ARG A 101 16.83 -7.71 -16.69
C ARG A 101 17.56 -6.37 -16.64
N GLY A 102 18.71 -6.25 -17.31
CA GLY A 102 19.49 -5.00 -17.33
C GLY A 102 18.75 -3.86 -18.04
N ARG A 103 18.10 -4.14 -19.18
CA ARG A 103 17.29 -3.14 -19.91
C ARG A 103 16.04 -2.75 -19.10
N LEU A 104 15.37 -3.73 -18.48
CA LEU A 104 14.21 -3.48 -17.63
C LEU A 104 14.58 -2.60 -16.43
N THR A 105 15.73 -2.82 -15.80
CA THR A 105 16.23 -1.97 -14.74
C THR A 105 16.57 -0.56 -15.23
N LEU A 106 17.28 -0.45 -16.33
CA LEU A 106 17.71 0.84 -16.90
C LEU A 106 16.53 1.75 -17.23
N LEU A 107 15.44 1.20 -17.74
CA LEU A 107 14.22 1.94 -18.06
C LEU A 107 13.29 2.05 -16.83
N GLY A 108 13.16 0.97 -16.05
CA GLY A 108 12.25 0.90 -14.92
C GLY A 108 12.61 1.83 -13.79
N VAL A 109 13.90 1.96 -13.42
CA VAL A 109 14.32 2.79 -12.29
C VAL A 109 14.00 4.27 -12.51
N PRO A 110 14.39 4.93 -13.63
CA PRO A 110 14.04 6.33 -13.85
C PRO A 110 12.53 6.57 -13.89
N LEU A 111 11.78 5.70 -14.60
CA LEU A 111 10.34 5.83 -14.69
C LEU A 111 9.67 5.63 -13.32
N PHE A 112 10.11 4.65 -12.53
CA PHE A 112 9.59 4.43 -11.20
C PHE A 112 9.85 5.62 -10.27
N LEU A 113 11.07 6.16 -10.26
CA LEU A 113 11.40 7.35 -9.47
C LEU A 113 10.57 8.57 -9.89
N TRP A 114 10.36 8.75 -11.19
CA TRP A 114 9.54 9.83 -11.71
C TRP A 114 8.08 9.73 -11.27
N PHE A 115 7.43 8.59 -11.53
CA PHE A 115 6.01 8.40 -11.19
C PHE A 115 5.78 8.32 -9.69
N SER A 116 6.67 7.66 -8.92
CA SER A 116 6.57 7.62 -7.46
C SER A 116 6.73 9.01 -6.84
N SER A 117 7.68 9.82 -7.33
CA SER A 117 7.84 11.19 -6.87
C SER A 117 6.62 12.06 -7.23
N ARG A 118 5.94 11.79 -8.35
CA ARG A 118 4.67 12.43 -8.70
C ARG A 118 3.55 12.01 -7.76
N LEU A 119 3.44 10.72 -7.45
CA LEU A 119 2.46 10.19 -6.50
C LEU A 119 2.59 10.87 -5.12
N PHE A 120 3.81 10.95 -4.57
CA PHE A 120 4.02 11.64 -3.28
C PHE A 120 3.75 13.15 -3.37
N GLY A 121 4.01 13.78 -4.51
CA GLY A 121 3.59 15.16 -4.78
C GLY A 121 2.07 15.31 -4.75
N GLY A 122 1.33 14.39 -5.39
CA GLY A 122 -0.13 14.35 -5.37
C GLY A 122 -0.70 14.11 -3.97
N LEU A 123 -0.11 13.16 -3.22
CA LEU A 123 -0.46 12.93 -1.81
C LEU A 123 -0.25 14.17 -0.95
N ARG A 124 0.86 14.89 -1.15
CA ARG A 124 1.11 16.14 -0.42
C ARG A 124 0.07 17.22 -0.73
N VAL A 125 -0.30 17.38 -2.01
CA VAL A 125 -1.34 18.34 -2.42
C VAL A 125 -2.67 17.97 -1.76
N ALA A 126 -3.07 16.70 -1.83
CA ALA A 126 -4.30 16.23 -1.21
C ALA A 126 -4.30 16.39 0.32
N LEU A 127 -3.18 16.13 0.99
CA LEU A 127 -3.04 16.34 2.44
C LEU A 127 -3.09 17.83 2.81
N ASN A 128 -2.49 18.71 2.01
CA ASN A 128 -2.53 20.15 2.25
C ASN A 128 -3.95 20.71 2.09
N GLU A 129 -4.73 20.18 1.13
CA GLU A 129 -6.15 20.52 0.95
C GLU A 129 -6.97 20.14 2.18
N VAL A 130 -6.89 18.87 2.60
CA VAL A 130 -7.64 18.35 3.75
C VAL A 130 -7.27 19.07 5.08
N PHE A 131 -6.02 19.47 5.23
CA PHE A 131 -5.57 20.15 6.46
C PHE A 131 -5.58 21.67 6.36
N ASP A 132 -6.27 22.26 5.40
CA ASP A 132 -6.37 23.71 5.16
C ASP A 132 -4.99 24.41 5.27
N SER A 133 -3.98 23.85 4.59
CA SER A 133 -2.61 24.36 4.68
C SER A 133 -2.24 25.24 3.50
N ASP A 134 -2.20 26.54 3.71
CA ASP A 134 -1.73 27.52 2.73
C ASP A 134 -0.19 27.57 2.59
N GLU A 135 0.52 26.85 3.48
CA GLU A 135 1.99 26.83 3.46
C GLU A 135 2.50 26.01 2.27
N ASN A 136 3.09 26.69 1.29
CA ASN A 136 3.77 26.05 0.18
C ASN A 136 5.28 25.94 0.45
N ARG A 137 5.80 24.73 0.52
CA ARG A 137 7.26 24.51 0.56
C ARG A 137 7.89 24.95 -0.76
N PRO A 138 9.11 25.56 -0.76
CA PRO A 138 9.85 25.81 -2.00
C PRO A 138 9.98 24.53 -2.84
N TRP A 139 9.78 24.65 -4.15
CA TRP A 139 9.76 23.51 -5.07
C TRP A 139 10.92 22.52 -4.89
N PRO A 140 12.21 22.94 -4.70
CA PRO A 140 13.30 21.97 -4.52
C PRO A 140 13.17 21.15 -3.23
N VAL A 141 12.75 21.79 -2.13
CA VAL A 141 12.56 21.12 -0.84
C VAL A 141 11.39 20.15 -0.91
N ALA A 142 10.30 20.56 -1.53
CA ALA A 142 9.14 19.72 -1.78
C ALA A 142 9.52 18.45 -2.58
N LYS A 143 10.29 18.62 -3.66
CA LYS A 143 10.72 17.51 -4.52
C LYS A 143 11.70 16.56 -3.80
N LEU A 144 12.60 17.10 -2.98
CA LEU A 144 13.50 16.30 -2.15
C LEU A 144 12.72 15.48 -1.10
N THR A 145 11.69 16.07 -0.50
CA THR A 145 10.79 15.35 0.43
C THR A 145 10.05 14.22 -0.29
N ASP A 146 9.47 14.48 -1.46
CA ASP A 146 8.78 13.46 -2.25
C ASP A 146 9.73 12.28 -2.57
N LEU A 147 10.94 12.56 -3.00
CA LEU A 147 11.94 11.55 -3.33
C LEU A 147 12.41 10.78 -2.08
N SER A 148 12.62 11.47 -0.95
CA SER A 148 12.97 10.80 0.31
C SER A 148 11.86 9.84 0.76
N MET A 149 10.59 10.20 0.57
CA MET A 149 9.44 9.32 0.87
C MET A 149 9.42 8.08 -0.01
N VAL A 150 9.84 8.18 -1.28
CA VAL A 150 10.01 6.98 -2.15
C VAL A 150 11.00 5.99 -1.53
N PHE A 151 12.17 6.47 -1.10
CA PHE A 151 13.19 5.61 -0.50
C PHE A 151 12.76 5.04 0.86
N ILE A 152 12.17 5.85 1.73
CA ILE A 152 11.64 5.40 3.03
C ILE A 152 10.58 4.33 2.84
N THR A 153 9.63 4.56 1.93
CA THR A 153 8.57 3.59 1.62
C THR A 153 9.15 2.30 1.05
N ALA A 154 10.09 2.39 0.11
CA ALA A 154 10.76 1.22 -0.44
C ALA A 154 11.47 0.42 0.66
N LEU A 155 12.23 1.08 1.56
CA LEU A 155 12.91 0.43 2.68
C LEU A 155 11.92 -0.30 3.60
N LEU A 156 10.82 0.34 3.97
CA LEU A 156 9.79 -0.26 4.81
C LEU A 156 9.09 -1.44 4.12
N LEU A 157 8.81 -1.33 2.81
CA LEU A 157 8.25 -2.44 2.04
C LEU A 157 9.21 -3.63 1.95
N PHE A 158 10.49 -3.40 1.72
CA PHE A 158 11.50 -4.47 1.72
C PHE A 158 11.65 -5.12 3.09
N ALA A 159 11.65 -4.34 4.17
CA ALA A 159 11.68 -4.86 5.54
C ALA A 159 10.44 -5.74 5.81
N ASN A 160 9.26 -5.27 5.40
CA ASN A 160 8.01 -6.03 5.55
C ASN A 160 7.98 -7.30 4.66
N ALA A 161 8.53 -7.25 3.45
CA ALA A 161 8.62 -8.40 2.54
C ALA A 161 9.53 -9.52 3.07
N GLY A 162 10.46 -9.22 3.98
CA GLY A 162 11.30 -10.20 4.68
C GLY A 162 10.55 -11.02 5.75
N LEU A 163 9.42 -10.53 6.27
CA LEU A 163 8.66 -11.21 7.34
C LEU A 163 8.17 -12.62 6.97
N PRO A 164 7.67 -12.92 5.75
CA PRO A 164 7.29 -14.28 5.37
C PRO A 164 8.46 -15.27 5.37
N ALA A 165 9.67 -14.83 5.01
CA ALA A 165 10.86 -15.68 5.07
C ALA A 165 11.23 -16.03 6.51
N LEU A 166 11.12 -15.08 7.44
CA LEU A 166 11.26 -15.32 8.87
C LEU A 166 10.17 -16.28 9.38
N LYS A 167 8.94 -16.19 8.88
CA LYS A 167 7.85 -17.12 9.19
C LYS A 167 8.19 -18.56 8.86
N ALA A 168 8.74 -18.78 7.66
CA ALA A 168 9.09 -20.12 7.20
C ALA A 168 10.23 -20.77 8.01
N GLN A 169 11.26 -19.99 8.35
CA GLN A 169 12.41 -20.48 9.12
C GLN A 169 12.06 -20.83 10.57
N SER A 170 11.24 -20.02 11.21
CA SER A 170 10.89 -20.20 12.61
C SER A 170 9.78 -21.23 12.84
N ALA A 171 8.89 -21.43 11.87
CA ALA A 171 7.91 -22.52 11.90
C ALA A 171 8.63 -23.89 11.95
N ALA A 172 9.77 -24.02 11.27
CA ALA A 172 10.59 -25.23 11.30
C ALA A 172 11.30 -25.44 12.66
N ALA A 173 11.52 -24.35 13.43
CA ALA A 173 12.30 -24.39 14.69
C ALA A 173 11.41 -24.53 15.95
N LEU A 174 10.11 -24.18 15.88
CA LEU A 174 9.24 -24.02 17.06
C LEU A 174 8.42 -25.26 17.46
N GLY A 175 8.51 -26.37 16.72
CA GLY A 175 7.78 -27.59 17.06
C GLY A 175 6.24 -27.49 16.93
N ASP A 176 5.52 -28.61 17.04
CA ASP A 176 4.08 -28.76 16.73
C ASP A 176 3.09 -28.20 17.80
N GLY A 177 3.50 -27.30 18.66
CA GLY A 177 2.62 -26.70 19.67
C GLY A 177 1.62 -25.72 19.07
N PHE A 178 0.32 -26.08 19.03
CA PHE A 178 -0.78 -25.22 18.52
C PHE A 178 -0.76 -23.78 19.07
N LEU A 179 -0.57 -23.62 20.39
CA LEU A 179 -0.51 -22.32 21.04
C LEU A 179 0.70 -21.50 20.60
N VAL A 180 1.87 -22.14 20.47
CA VAL A 180 3.11 -21.47 20.05
C VAL A 180 2.99 -21.01 18.59
N ALA A 181 2.47 -21.87 17.73
CA ALA A 181 2.22 -21.53 16.33
C ALA A 181 1.21 -20.39 16.18
N TRP A 182 0.15 -20.37 16.98
CA TRP A 182 -0.86 -19.32 16.98
C TRP A 182 -0.31 -17.99 17.47
N LEU A 183 0.37 -17.96 18.63
CA LEU A 183 1.02 -16.76 19.17
C LEU A 183 2.05 -16.18 18.20
N TYR A 184 2.81 -17.04 17.56
CA TYR A 184 3.81 -16.63 16.57
C TYR A 184 3.17 -16.02 15.32
N ARG A 185 2.11 -16.63 14.77
CA ARG A 185 1.36 -16.05 13.64
C ARG A 185 0.77 -14.69 13.99
N PHE A 186 0.16 -14.59 15.17
CA PHE A 186 -0.40 -13.33 15.67
C PHE A 186 0.66 -12.23 15.83
N SER A 187 1.82 -12.57 16.40
CA SER A 187 2.91 -11.59 16.57
C SER A 187 3.42 -11.05 15.23
N LEU A 188 3.50 -11.89 14.21
CA LEU A 188 3.94 -11.48 12.88
C LEU A 188 2.89 -10.64 12.14
N GLU A 189 1.59 -10.91 12.32
CA GLU A 189 0.53 -10.05 11.82
C GLU A 189 0.57 -8.68 12.50
N LEU A 190 0.83 -8.66 13.82
CA LEU A 190 0.99 -7.42 14.58
C LEU A 190 2.21 -6.61 14.10
N VAL A 191 3.33 -7.27 13.83
CA VAL A 191 4.52 -6.62 13.27
C VAL A 191 4.23 -6.07 11.86
N ALA A 192 3.57 -6.83 10.99
CA ALA A 192 3.18 -6.37 9.65
C ALA A 192 2.23 -5.17 9.72
N PHE A 193 1.26 -5.20 10.64
CA PHE A 193 0.38 -4.06 10.92
C PHE A 193 1.17 -2.85 11.45
N GLY A 194 2.17 -3.09 12.31
CA GLY A 194 3.09 -2.05 12.80
C GLY A 194 3.88 -1.38 11.67
N PHE A 195 4.38 -2.14 10.70
CA PHE A 195 5.03 -1.57 9.51
C PHE A 195 4.09 -0.72 8.66
N SER A 196 2.86 -1.18 8.43
CA SER A 196 1.84 -0.42 7.70
C SER A 196 1.48 0.87 8.44
N THR A 197 1.26 0.79 9.76
CA THR A 197 0.99 1.96 10.60
C THR A 197 2.17 2.93 10.60
N GLY A 198 3.40 2.42 10.68
CA GLY A 198 4.63 3.23 10.61
C GLY A 198 4.76 3.96 9.28
N LEU A 199 4.44 3.30 8.17
CA LEU A 199 4.43 3.92 6.85
C LEU A 199 3.42 5.07 6.77
N PHE A 200 2.16 4.85 7.18
CA PHE A 200 1.14 5.89 7.19
C PHE A 200 1.49 7.02 8.16
N PHE A 201 2.05 6.69 9.34
CA PHE A 201 2.52 7.70 10.29
C PHE A 201 3.57 8.61 9.67
N LEU A 202 4.57 8.06 8.97
CA LEU A 202 5.59 8.84 8.28
C LEU A 202 4.99 9.70 7.15
N ILE A 203 4.01 9.18 6.42
CA ILE A 203 3.30 9.96 5.40
C ILE A 203 2.60 11.16 6.05
N PHE A 204 1.85 10.95 7.13
CA PHE A 204 1.12 12.02 7.82
C PHE A 204 2.02 13.02 8.58
N GLU A 205 3.22 12.60 9.02
CA GLU A 205 4.16 13.46 9.74
C GLU A 205 5.04 14.29 8.80
N ILE A 206 5.51 13.69 7.69
CA ILE A 206 6.54 14.29 6.83
C ILE A 206 5.94 15.03 5.63
N LEU A 207 4.89 14.49 5.04
CA LEU A 207 4.39 14.94 3.75
C LEU A 207 3.62 16.27 3.81
N PRO A 208 2.69 16.51 4.77
CA PRO A 208 1.98 17.77 4.86
C PRO A 208 2.93 18.96 5.08
N SER A 209 2.58 20.12 4.55
CA SER A 209 3.36 21.35 4.77
C SER A 209 3.20 21.85 6.20
N ARG A 210 2.01 21.69 6.78
CA ARG A 210 1.72 21.98 8.19
C ARG A 210 2.18 20.82 9.08
N ARG A 211 2.86 21.10 10.17
CA ARG A 211 3.24 20.09 11.17
C ARG A 211 2.03 19.66 11.97
N LEU A 212 1.65 18.41 11.84
CA LEU A 212 0.59 17.79 12.65
C LEU A 212 1.15 17.42 14.04
N PRO A 213 0.34 17.51 15.12
CA PRO A 213 0.72 16.92 16.39
C PRO A 213 0.91 15.41 16.23
N TRP A 214 2.03 14.87 16.73
CA TRP A 214 2.38 13.44 16.57
C TRP A 214 1.25 12.46 16.98
N ARG A 215 0.44 12.87 17.98
CA ARG A 215 -0.71 12.07 18.44
C ARG A 215 -1.82 12.01 17.39
N THR A 216 -2.06 13.10 16.69
CA THR A 216 -3.05 13.20 15.62
C THR A 216 -2.58 12.36 14.42
N ALA A 217 -1.32 12.51 14.01
CA ALA A 217 -0.71 11.72 12.95
C ALA A 217 -0.77 10.20 13.27
N LEU A 218 -0.54 9.81 14.53
CA LEU A 218 -0.62 8.40 14.95
C LEU A 218 -2.06 7.85 14.90
N VAL A 219 -3.05 8.62 15.37
CA VAL A 219 -4.46 8.20 15.31
C VAL A 219 -4.90 7.98 13.86
N SER A 220 -4.54 8.91 12.97
CA SER A 220 -4.83 8.79 11.53
C SER A 220 -4.14 7.60 10.90
N ALA A 221 -2.87 7.38 11.23
CA ALA A 221 -2.09 6.26 10.73
C ALA A 221 -2.69 4.91 11.15
N VAL A 222 -3.10 4.77 12.40
CA VAL A 222 -3.78 3.56 12.90
C VAL A 222 -5.12 3.36 12.20
N PHE A 223 -5.92 4.43 12.06
CA PHE A 223 -7.20 4.33 11.37
C PHE A 223 -7.03 3.95 9.90
N CYS A 224 -6.05 4.57 9.20
CA CYS A 224 -5.71 4.25 7.83
C CYS A 224 -5.23 2.79 7.68
N ALA A 225 -4.34 2.33 8.56
CA ALA A 225 -3.84 0.95 8.55
C ALA A 225 -4.98 -0.06 8.77
N LEU A 226 -5.91 0.22 9.68
CA LEU A 226 -7.11 -0.59 9.90
C LEU A 226 -8.01 -0.62 8.67
N ALA A 227 -8.30 0.54 8.06
CA ALA A 227 -9.10 0.63 6.84
C ALA A 227 -8.46 -0.17 5.69
N PHE A 228 -7.14 -0.09 5.55
CA PHE A 228 -6.37 -0.88 4.58
C PHE A 228 -6.46 -2.37 4.85
N GLU A 229 -6.35 -2.80 6.11
CA GLU A 229 -6.45 -4.21 6.50
C GLU A 229 -7.83 -4.78 6.18
N VAL A 230 -8.88 -4.03 6.55
CA VAL A 230 -10.27 -4.37 6.22
C VAL A 230 -10.46 -4.43 4.70
N GLY A 231 -9.98 -3.43 3.96
CA GLY A 231 -10.09 -3.38 2.51
C GLY A 231 -9.41 -4.56 1.82
N LYS A 232 -8.20 -4.95 2.25
CA LYS A 232 -7.50 -6.14 1.75
C LYS A 232 -8.31 -7.43 1.97
N ARG A 233 -8.89 -7.59 3.16
CA ARG A 233 -9.71 -8.76 3.50
C ARG A 233 -11.00 -8.82 2.70
N LEU A 234 -11.67 -7.67 2.52
CA LEU A 234 -12.88 -7.57 1.69
C LEU A 234 -12.58 -7.91 0.23
N TYR A 235 -11.48 -7.38 -0.31
CA TYR A 235 -11.06 -7.67 -1.67
C TYR A 235 -10.70 -9.15 -1.86
N ALA A 236 -9.95 -9.74 -0.92
CA ALA A 236 -9.62 -11.17 -0.94
C ALA A 236 -10.86 -12.06 -0.85
N LEU A 237 -11.82 -11.72 0.02
CA LEU A 237 -13.11 -12.42 0.14
C LEU A 237 -13.92 -12.34 -1.16
N TYR A 238 -13.94 -11.14 -1.77
CA TYR A 238 -14.59 -10.94 -3.04
C TYR A 238 -13.98 -11.82 -4.15
N LEU A 239 -12.65 -11.80 -4.29
CA LEU A 239 -11.96 -12.66 -5.27
C LEU A 239 -12.26 -14.14 -5.03
N ALA A 240 -12.19 -14.60 -3.79
CA ALA A 240 -12.47 -15.99 -3.44
C ALA A 240 -13.93 -16.43 -3.73
N ARG A 241 -14.88 -15.49 -3.67
CA ARG A 241 -16.30 -15.80 -3.83
C ARG A 241 -16.78 -15.70 -5.29
N PHE A 242 -16.24 -14.77 -6.06
CA PHE A 242 -16.78 -14.39 -7.37
C PHE A 242 -15.86 -14.74 -8.54
N VAL A 243 -14.54 -14.90 -8.31
CA VAL A 243 -13.59 -15.34 -9.34
C VAL A 243 -13.42 -16.85 -9.27
N THR A 244 -14.39 -17.59 -9.83
CA THR A 244 -14.22 -19.05 -10.06
C THR A 244 -13.47 -19.26 -11.37
N LEU A 245 -12.36 -20.02 -11.30
CA LEU A 245 -11.45 -20.28 -12.43
C LEU A 245 -12.13 -20.91 -13.65
N ASP A 246 -13.28 -21.59 -13.48
CA ASP A 246 -14.01 -22.26 -14.56
C ASP A 246 -14.80 -21.32 -15.49
N ARG A 247 -14.94 -20.03 -15.15
CA ARG A 247 -15.62 -19.02 -15.99
C ARG A 247 -14.65 -18.01 -16.62
N VAL A 248 -13.36 -18.32 -16.65
CA VAL A 248 -12.29 -17.43 -17.12
C VAL A 248 -12.14 -17.50 -18.66
N ALA A 249 -13.23 -17.35 -19.40
CA ALA A 249 -13.15 -17.01 -20.82
C ALA A 249 -13.39 -15.49 -20.94
N SER A 250 -12.54 -14.80 -21.63
CA SER A 250 -12.48 -13.37 -22.04
C SER A 250 -13.19 -12.27 -21.19
N ASP A 251 -14.38 -12.49 -20.67
CA ASP A 251 -15.14 -11.47 -19.93
C ASP A 251 -14.68 -11.33 -18.46
N ALA A 252 -14.12 -12.37 -17.87
CA ALA A 252 -13.66 -12.37 -16.48
C ALA A 252 -12.44 -11.45 -16.25
N ASN A 253 -11.60 -11.27 -17.27
CA ASN A 253 -10.43 -10.41 -17.17
C ASN A 253 -10.82 -8.92 -17.07
N LEU A 254 -11.88 -8.50 -17.79
CA LEU A 254 -12.41 -7.13 -17.73
C LEU A 254 -13.04 -6.86 -16.36
N VAL A 255 -13.81 -7.82 -15.82
CA VAL A 255 -14.41 -7.70 -14.49
C VAL A 255 -13.33 -7.64 -13.41
N ALA A 256 -12.30 -8.47 -13.48
CA ALA A 256 -11.18 -8.45 -12.54
C ALA A 256 -10.42 -7.11 -12.58
N LEU A 257 -10.18 -6.58 -13.79
CA LEU A 257 -9.57 -5.26 -13.97
C LEU A 257 -10.43 -4.15 -13.36
N PHE A 258 -11.73 -4.14 -13.65
CA PHE A 258 -12.66 -3.14 -13.11
C PHE A 258 -12.67 -3.16 -11.57
N LEU A 259 -12.69 -4.35 -10.98
CA LEU A 259 -12.67 -4.51 -9.53
C LEU A 259 -11.34 -4.10 -8.91
N PHE A 260 -10.24 -4.36 -9.59
CA PHE A 260 -8.93 -3.87 -9.18
C PHE A 260 -8.89 -2.34 -9.17
N LEU A 261 -9.41 -1.69 -10.21
CA LEU A 261 -9.53 -0.22 -10.28
C LEU A 261 -10.42 0.32 -9.16
N LEU A 262 -11.57 -0.32 -8.91
CA LEU A 262 -12.47 0.05 -7.82
C LEU A 262 -11.81 -0.13 -6.45
N TRP A 263 -11.01 -1.19 -6.27
CA TRP A 263 -10.25 -1.42 -5.04
C TRP A 263 -9.18 -0.35 -4.83
N VAL A 264 -8.41 0.01 -5.86
CA VAL A 264 -7.41 1.09 -5.79
C VAL A 264 -8.09 2.41 -5.42
N TYR A 265 -9.22 2.73 -6.05
CA TYR A 265 -10.01 3.92 -5.72
C TYR A 265 -10.51 3.89 -4.27
N GLY A 266 -11.05 2.76 -3.83
CA GLY A 266 -11.51 2.57 -2.44
C GLY A 266 -10.40 2.75 -1.41
N MET A 267 -9.16 2.31 -1.72
CA MET A 267 -8.01 2.51 -0.84
C MET A 267 -7.56 3.97 -0.79
N ALA A 268 -7.54 4.67 -1.93
CA ALA A 268 -7.24 6.10 -1.97
C ALA A 268 -8.30 6.91 -1.22
N TYR A 269 -9.56 6.56 -1.37
CA TYR A 269 -10.67 7.17 -0.63
C TYR A 269 -10.55 6.94 0.87
N ALA A 270 -10.26 5.71 1.30
CA ALA A 270 -10.06 5.36 2.71
C ALA A 270 -8.86 6.10 3.33
N PHE A 271 -7.79 6.29 2.56
CA PHE A 271 -6.64 7.08 2.98
C PHE A 271 -7.03 8.53 3.25
N LEU A 272 -7.70 9.21 2.31
CA LEU A 272 -8.13 10.60 2.48
C LEU A 272 -9.18 10.76 3.58
N LEU A 273 -10.11 9.81 3.71
CA LEU A 273 -11.06 9.80 4.83
C LEU A 273 -10.35 9.69 6.19
N SER A 274 -9.21 8.99 6.23
CA SER A 274 -8.38 8.92 7.44
C SER A 274 -7.75 10.27 7.79
N CYS A 275 -7.48 11.11 6.81
CA CYS A 275 -7.02 12.49 6.99
C CYS A 275 -8.10 13.36 7.63
N GLU A 276 -9.34 13.25 7.14
CA GLU A 276 -10.49 13.94 7.72
C GLU A 276 -10.74 13.56 9.18
N VAL A 277 -10.63 12.28 9.50
CA VAL A 277 -10.70 11.81 10.90
C VAL A 277 -9.64 12.50 11.74
N ALA A 278 -8.43 12.68 11.20
CA ALA A 278 -7.35 13.39 11.88
C ALA A 278 -7.68 14.83 12.18
N GLU A 279 -8.16 15.54 11.17
CA GLU A 279 -8.52 16.94 11.28
C GLU A 279 -9.63 17.14 12.33
N VAL A 280 -10.69 16.34 12.25
CA VAL A 280 -11.79 16.37 13.21
C VAL A 280 -11.30 16.10 14.65
N VAL A 281 -10.37 15.15 14.83
CA VAL A 281 -9.76 14.87 16.14
C VAL A 281 -8.93 16.06 16.63
N ASP A 282 -8.18 16.74 15.75
CA ASP A 282 -7.40 17.91 16.10
C ASP A 282 -8.29 19.09 16.50
N LEU A 283 -9.35 19.35 15.75
CA LEU A 283 -10.37 20.36 16.08
C LEU A 283 -11.02 20.12 17.44
N ILE A 284 -11.34 18.88 17.79
CA ILE A 284 -11.89 18.53 19.11
C ILE A 284 -10.88 18.86 20.23
N ARG A 285 -9.60 18.58 20.01
CA ARG A 285 -8.53 18.89 20.98
C ARG A 285 -8.37 20.40 21.20
N LEU A 286 -8.31 21.16 20.11
CA LEU A 286 -8.17 22.63 20.16
C LEU A 286 -9.35 23.25 20.91
N ARG A 287 -10.58 22.83 20.64
CA ARG A 287 -11.78 23.31 21.36
C ARG A 287 -11.76 22.96 22.85
N ARG A 288 -11.23 21.78 23.23
CA ARG A 288 -11.06 21.40 24.64
C ARG A 288 -10.02 22.29 25.34
N ALA A 289 -8.88 22.54 24.67
CA ALA A 289 -7.83 23.40 25.22
C ALA A 289 -8.31 24.86 25.44
N GLN A 290 -9.07 25.40 24.51
CA GLN A 290 -9.66 26.75 24.64
C GLN A 290 -10.63 26.85 25.82
N ARG A 291 -11.41 25.81 26.10
CA ARG A 291 -12.34 25.81 27.28
C ARG A 291 -11.62 25.72 28.61
N VAL A 292 -10.48 25.04 28.67
CA VAL A 292 -9.67 24.94 29.91
C VAL A 292 -8.90 26.24 30.17
N GLY A 293 -8.53 26.97 29.12
CA GLY A 293 -7.83 28.27 29.25
C GLY A 293 -8.75 29.47 29.57
N LEU A 294 -10.07 29.31 29.51
CA LEU A 294 -11.06 30.35 29.78
C LEU A 294 -11.77 30.19 31.15
N GLY A 295 -11.41 29.18 31.93
CA GLY A 295 -11.89 28.93 33.30
C GLY A 295 -10.77 29.04 34.30
#